data_64be162760afcf587a78ae09b3fea334
#
_entry.id   64be162760afcf587a78ae09b3fea334
#
_cell.length_a   1.000
_cell.length_b   1.000
_cell.length_c   1.000
_cell.angle_alpha   90.00
_cell.angle_beta   90.00
_cell.angle_gamma   90.00
#
_symmetry.space_group_name_H-M   'P 1'
#
loop_
_entity.id
_entity.type
_entity.pdbx_description
1 polymer ?
#
loop_
_entity_poly.entity_id
_entity_poly.type
_entity_poly.pdbx_seq_one_letter_code
_entity_poly.pdbx_strand_id
1 'polypeptide(L)'
;MKVYFLGTGTSQGIPVIGSDHPVCKSTDAKDKRLRVSIWIRWDNYSYVIDCGPDFRQQMLTSGCKKVDAILYTHEHADHTAGLDDIRPFNFRQGEMPIYAHQRVIENLKERFGYVFETVNKYPGAPSVLPIEIKNDV
;
A
#
# COMPACT_ATOMS: atom_id res chain seq x y z
N MET A 1 9.54 18.41 4.28
CA MET A 1 8.56 17.36 4.02
C MET A 1 8.03 17.50 2.60
N LYS A 2 7.86 16.38 1.87
CA LYS A 2 7.22 16.32 0.53
C LYS A 2 6.14 15.26 0.55
N VAL A 3 5.00 15.55 -0.07
CA VAL A 3 3.85 14.63 -0.17
C VAL A 3 3.57 14.38 -1.66
N TYR A 4 3.50 13.11 -2.03
CA TYR A 4 3.19 12.66 -3.39
C TYR A 4 1.87 11.90 -3.37
N PHE A 5 0.90 12.34 -4.16
CA PHE A 5 -0.33 11.59 -4.39
C PHE A 5 -0.04 10.48 -5.40
N LEU A 6 -0.02 9.24 -4.94
CA LEU A 6 0.27 8.07 -5.78
C LEU A 6 -0.98 7.61 -6.54
N GLY A 7 -2.14 7.89 -6.00
CA GLY A 7 -3.43 7.65 -6.60
C GLY A 7 -4.50 8.50 -5.94
N THR A 8 -5.48 8.91 -6.71
CA THR A 8 -6.60 9.78 -6.31
C THR A 8 -7.95 9.25 -6.80
N GLY A 9 -7.97 8.00 -7.25
CA GLY A 9 -9.20 7.29 -7.61
C GLY A 9 -9.93 6.76 -6.38
N THR A 10 -11.15 6.30 -6.61
CA THR A 10 -11.94 5.58 -5.59
C THR A 10 -11.46 4.12 -5.48
N SER A 11 -12.19 3.30 -4.73
CA SER A 11 -11.92 1.86 -4.57
C SER A 11 -11.79 1.08 -5.89
N GLN A 12 -12.35 1.59 -6.97
CA GLN A 12 -12.28 0.96 -8.30
C GLN A 12 -11.21 1.58 -9.22
N GLY A 13 -10.67 2.74 -8.85
CA GLY A 13 -9.83 3.54 -9.74
C GLY A 13 -10.61 4.13 -10.92
N ILE A 14 -9.93 4.85 -11.81
CA ILE A 14 -10.49 5.36 -13.08
C ILE A 14 -9.49 5.00 -14.19
N PRO A 15 -9.93 4.37 -15.28
CA PRO A 15 -11.30 3.96 -15.65
C PRO A 15 -11.81 2.78 -14.83
N VAL A 16 -13.13 2.74 -14.64
CA VAL A 16 -13.82 1.60 -14.02
C VAL A 16 -14.02 0.52 -15.06
N ILE A 17 -13.79 -0.73 -14.69
CA ILE A 17 -13.92 -1.90 -15.56
C ILE A 17 -15.33 -1.98 -16.13
N GLY A 18 -15.46 -2.05 -17.46
CA GLY A 18 -16.73 -2.17 -18.16
C GLY A 18 -17.59 -0.91 -18.18
N SER A 19 -17.08 0.22 -17.70
CA SER A 19 -17.86 1.48 -17.66
C SER A 19 -17.83 2.20 -19.01
N ASP A 20 -19.00 2.60 -19.48
CA ASP A 20 -19.19 3.44 -20.67
C ASP A 20 -19.18 4.95 -20.37
N HIS A 21 -18.94 5.34 -19.13
CA HIS A 21 -18.88 6.75 -18.73
C HIS A 21 -17.80 7.51 -19.53
N PRO A 22 -18.06 8.72 -20.02
CA PRO A 22 -17.11 9.48 -20.84
C PRO A 22 -15.73 9.61 -20.22
N VAL A 23 -15.61 9.83 -18.91
CA VAL A 23 -14.32 9.89 -18.18
C VAL A 23 -13.54 8.59 -18.28
N CYS A 24 -14.22 7.43 -18.28
CA CYS A 24 -13.56 6.13 -18.40
C CYS A 24 -13.01 5.88 -19.81
N LYS A 25 -13.63 6.51 -20.82
CA LYS A 25 -13.22 6.46 -22.24
C LYS A 25 -12.25 7.58 -22.63
N SER A 26 -12.02 8.55 -21.75
CA SER A 26 -11.13 9.68 -21.98
C SER A 26 -9.71 9.22 -22.32
N THR A 27 -9.05 9.93 -23.22
CA THR A 27 -7.62 9.78 -23.53
C THR A 27 -6.74 10.70 -22.70
N ASP A 28 -7.32 11.61 -21.91
CA ASP A 28 -6.56 12.47 -21.01
C ASP A 28 -5.94 11.65 -19.87
N ALA A 29 -4.62 11.78 -19.70
CA ALA A 29 -3.90 11.12 -18.63
C ALA A 29 -4.38 11.52 -17.23
N LYS A 30 -4.96 12.70 -17.07
CA LYS A 30 -5.53 13.17 -15.79
C LYS A 30 -6.80 12.42 -15.38
N ASP A 31 -7.45 11.77 -16.33
CA ASP A 31 -8.61 10.91 -16.08
C ASP A 31 -8.22 9.46 -15.74
N LYS A 32 -6.93 9.15 -15.76
CA LYS A 32 -6.40 7.83 -15.35
C LYS A 32 -5.93 7.92 -13.91
N ARG A 33 -6.74 7.42 -12.97
CA ARG A 33 -6.49 7.56 -11.55
C ARG A 33 -6.40 6.20 -10.88
N LEU A 34 -5.22 5.87 -10.39
CA LEU A 34 -5.01 4.71 -9.53
C LEU A 34 -5.75 4.90 -8.19
N ARG A 35 -6.01 3.83 -7.49
CA ARG A 35 -6.64 3.83 -6.16
C ARG A 35 -5.82 4.66 -5.19
N VAL A 36 -6.50 5.21 -4.18
CA VAL A 36 -5.90 6.16 -3.26
C VAL A 36 -4.68 5.59 -2.55
N SER A 37 -3.60 6.33 -2.58
CA SER A 37 -2.41 6.11 -1.76
C SER A 37 -1.56 7.38 -1.77
N ILE A 38 -0.78 7.58 -0.71
CA ILE A 38 0.09 8.75 -0.52
C ILE A 38 1.48 8.28 -0.15
N TRP A 39 2.50 8.91 -0.75
CA TRP A 39 3.89 8.75 -0.35
C TRP A 39 4.38 10.04 0.30
N ILE A 40 4.87 9.94 1.54
CA ILE A 40 5.41 11.04 2.32
C ILE A 40 6.92 10.86 2.45
N ARG A 41 7.67 11.90 2.08
CA ARG A 41 9.11 11.99 2.37
C ARG A 41 9.34 13.09 3.39
N TRP A 42 9.96 12.74 4.49
CA TRP A 42 10.34 13.69 5.55
C TRP A 42 11.77 13.41 5.98
N ASP A 43 12.64 14.37 5.71
CA ASP A 43 14.09 14.23 5.88
C ASP A 43 14.60 12.98 5.14
N ASN A 44 15.15 12.02 5.86
CA ASN A 44 15.63 10.74 5.33
C ASN A 44 14.60 9.61 5.40
N TYR A 45 13.38 9.89 5.87
CA TYR A 45 12.31 8.92 6.04
C TYR A 45 11.35 8.94 4.85
N SER A 46 10.77 7.78 4.59
CA SER A 46 9.88 7.51 3.46
C SER A 46 8.72 6.64 3.94
N TYR A 47 7.52 7.19 3.95
CA TYR A 47 6.31 6.54 4.45
C TYR A 47 5.26 6.44 3.35
N VAL A 48 4.57 5.30 3.30
CA VAL A 48 3.41 5.12 2.41
C VAL A 48 2.16 4.98 3.26
N ILE A 49 1.08 5.68 2.88
CA ILE A 49 -0.24 5.50 3.46
C ILE A 49 -1.06 4.67 2.48
N ASP A 50 -1.48 3.51 2.92
CA ASP A 50 -2.19 2.46 2.21
C ASP A 50 -1.41 1.83 1.04
N CYS A 51 -1.42 0.51 1.03
CA CYS A 51 -0.76 -0.35 0.05
C CYS A 51 -1.82 -1.19 -0.66
N GLY A 52 -2.57 -0.54 -1.55
CA GLY A 52 -3.64 -1.15 -2.33
C GLY A 52 -3.14 -1.96 -3.53
N PRO A 53 -4.03 -2.49 -4.37
CA PRO A 53 -3.67 -3.35 -5.51
C PRO A 53 -2.85 -2.64 -6.59
N ASP A 54 -2.82 -1.31 -6.59
CA ASP A 54 -2.02 -0.51 -7.53
C ASP A 54 -0.61 -0.19 -7.01
N PHE A 55 -0.25 -0.67 -5.81
CA PHE A 55 1.00 -0.32 -5.11
C PHE A 55 2.24 -0.51 -6.00
N ARG A 56 2.34 -1.65 -6.68
CA ARG A 56 3.47 -1.90 -7.58
C ARG A 56 3.60 -0.80 -8.65
N GLN A 57 2.51 -0.48 -9.33
CA GLN A 57 2.51 0.56 -10.35
C GLN A 57 2.83 1.94 -9.77
N GLN A 58 2.29 2.24 -8.59
CA GLN A 58 2.55 3.50 -7.87
C GLN A 58 4.03 3.66 -7.51
N MET A 59 4.68 2.61 -7.02
CA MET A 59 6.11 2.63 -6.69
C MET A 59 6.98 2.80 -7.94
N LEU A 60 6.65 2.12 -9.03
CA LEU A 60 7.38 2.23 -10.29
C LEU A 60 7.25 3.64 -10.88
N THR A 61 6.05 4.20 -10.92
CA THR A 61 5.79 5.52 -11.51
C THR A 61 6.40 6.65 -10.68
N SER A 62 6.32 6.55 -9.34
CA SER A 62 6.89 7.57 -8.45
C SER A 62 8.42 7.50 -8.33
N GLY A 63 9.03 6.38 -8.73
CA GLY A 63 10.44 6.12 -8.53
C GLY A 63 10.83 5.90 -7.06
N CYS A 64 9.86 5.53 -6.21
CA CYS A 64 10.11 5.23 -4.80
C CYS A 64 11.00 3.99 -4.66
N LYS A 65 12.18 4.16 -4.06
CA LYS A 65 13.18 3.09 -3.89
C LYS A 65 13.33 2.62 -2.45
N LYS A 66 12.76 3.35 -1.50
CA LYS A 66 12.84 3.07 -0.07
C LYS A 66 11.49 3.38 0.59
N VAL A 67 11.03 2.49 1.44
CA VAL A 67 9.85 2.69 2.30
C VAL A 67 10.23 2.28 3.72
N ASP A 68 10.23 3.22 4.65
CA ASP A 68 10.59 2.96 6.04
C ASP A 68 9.42 2.39 6.83
N ALA A 69 8.19 2.71 6.43
CA ALA A 69 6.99 2.10 6.99
C ALA A 69 5.77 2.30 6.08
N ILE A 70 4.77 1.45 6.26
CA ILE A 70 3.44 1.60 5.67
C ILE A 70 2.44 1.85 6.81
N LEU A 71 1.59 2.86 6.64
CA LEU A 71 0.49 3.16 7.54
C LEU A 71 -0.81 2.74 6.86
N TYR A 72 -1.60 1.89 7.50
CA TYR A 72 -2.90 1.46 6.99
C TYR A 72 -4.03 2.24 7.66
N THR A 73 -4.89 2.83 6.84
CA THR A 73 -6.07 3.56 7.33
C THR A 73 -7.17 2.60 7.77
N HIS A 74 -7.42 1.56 6.99
CA HIS A 74 -8.42 0.53 7.27
C HIS A 74 -8.18 -0.75 6.45
N GLU A 75 -8.97 -1.79 6.70
CA GLU A 75 -8.74 -3.15 6.20
C GLU A 75 -9.26 -3.46 4.79
N HIS A 76 -9.96 -2.55 4.11
CA HIS A 76 -10.53 -2.84 2.80
C HIS A 76 -9.46 -3.18 1.75
N ALA A 77 -9.84 -4.00 0.77
CA ALA A 77 -8.91 -4.56 -0.21
C ALA A 77 -8.24 -3.50 -1.09
N ASP A 78 -8.94 -2.43 -1.41
CA ASP A 78 -8.41 -1.31 -2.20
C ASP A 78 -7.32 -0.52 -1.46
N HIS A 79 -7.19 -0.71 -0.14
CA HIS A 79 -6.14 -0.13 0.69
C HIS A 79 -5.04 -1.11 1.10
N THR A 80 -5.29 -2.42 1.00
CA THR A 80 -4.41 -3.45 1.60
C THR A 80 -3.92 -4.54 0.65
N ALA A 81 -4.56 -4.73 -0.52
CA ALA A 81 -4.30 -5.89 -1.37
C ALA A 81 -2.92 -5.89 -2.06
N GLY A 82 -2.16 -4.81 -1.98
CA GLY A 82 -0.79 -4.72 -2.47
C GLY A 82 0.28 -5.19 -1.47
N LEU A 83 -0.10 -5.73 -0.31
CA LEU A 83 0.84 -6.13 0.74
C LEU A 83 1.92 -7.12 0.25
N ASP A 84 1.60 -7.99 -0.69
CA ASP A 84 2.59 -8.92 -1.25
C ASP A 84 3.66 -8.23 -2.11
N ASP A 85 3.35 -7.09 -2.69
CA ASP A 85 4.27 -6.33 -3.55
C ASP A 85 5.37 -5.56 -2.76
N ILE A 86 5.39 -5.67 -1.42
CA ILE A 86 6.48 -5.10 -0.61
C ILE A 86 7.78 -5.93 -0.68
N ARG A 87 7.75 -7.15 -1.18
CA ARG A 87 8.91 -8.07 -1.25
C ARG A 87 10.19 -7.44 -1.77
N PRO A 88 10.19 -6.63 -2.86
CA PRO A 88 11.42 -5.99 -3.33
C PRO A 88 12.04 -5.03 -2.32
N PHE A 89 11.24 -4.45 -1.42
CA PHE A 89 11.72 -3.64 -0.31
C PHE A 89 12.31 -4.55 0.78
N ASN A 90 11.64 -5.64 1.15
CA ASN A 90 12.16 -6.59 2.13
C ASN A 90 13.54 -7.13 1.77
N PHE A 91 13.79 -7.47 0.50
CA PHE A 91 15.09 -7.96 0.03
C PHE A 91 16.21 -6.95 0.22
N ARG A 92 15.92 -5.65 0.23
CA ARG A 92 16.90 -4.58 0.36
C ARG A 92 17.03 -4.02 1.76
N GLN A 93 15.97 -4.05 2.55
CA GLN A 93 15.90 -3.32 3.82
C GLN A 93 15.34 -4.12 5.00
N GLY A 94 15.01 -5.41 4.82
CA GLY A 94 14.49 -6.28 5.88
C GLY A 94 12.99 -6.17 6.09
N GLU A 95 12.51 -6.50 7.28
CA GLU A 95 11.10 -6.44 7.61
C GLU A 95 10.50 -5.05 7.43
N MET A 96 9.29 -4.99 6.89
CA MET A 96 8.55 -3.75 6.69
C MET A 96 7.72 -3.42 7.92
N PRO A 97 8.02 -2.34 8.65
CA PRO A 97 7.13 -1.84 9.69
C PRO A 97 5.77 -1.46 9.09
N ILE A 98 4.69 -1.97 9.67
CA ILE A 98 3.34 -1.59 9.31
C ILE A 98 2.61 -1.04 10.54
N TYR A 99 2.06 0.14 10.41
CA TYR A 99 1.32 0.82 11.45
C TYR A 99 -0.16 0.79 11.14
N ALA A 100 -0.97 0.28 12.05
CA ALA A 100 -2.42 0.24 11.89
C ALA A 100 -3.13 0.07 13.23
N HIS A 101 -4.42 0.35 13.26
CA HIS A 101 -5.27 -0.04 14.37
C HIS A 101 -5.33 -1.57 14.51
N GLN A 102 -5.48 -2.09 15.72
CA GLN A 102 -5.49 -3.53 16.02
C GLN A 102 -6.43 -4.33 15.10
N ARG A 103 -7.65 -3.83 14.87
CA ARG A 103 -8.64 -4.45 13.96
C ARG A 103 -8.07 -4.69 12.55
N VAL A 104 -7.32 -3.72 12.04
CA VAL A 104 -6.72 -3.81 10.70
C VAL A 104 -5.61 -4.85 10.69
N ILE A 105 -4.76 -4.87 11.73
CA ILE A 105 -3.68 -5.87 11.87
C ILE A 105 -4.26 -7.28 11.91
N GLU A 106 -5.33 -7.50 12.67
CA GLU A 106 -6.01 -8.81 12.77
C GLU A 106 -6.56 -9.26 11.42
N ASN A 107 -7.23 -8.37 10.70
CA ASN A 107 -7.74 -8.65 9.36
C ASN A 107 -6.62 -8.94 8.34
N LEU A 108 -5.52 -8.21 8.41
CA LEU A 108 -4.34 -8.49 7.57
C LEU A 108 -3.74 -9.86 7.88
N LYS A 109 -3.65 -10.26 9.15
CA LYS A 109 -3.18 -11.58 9.56
C LYS A 109 -4.08 -12.70 9.04
N GLU A 110 -5.40 -12.50 9.08
CA GLU A 110 -6.36 -13.47 8.54
C GLU A 110 -6.20 -13.66 7.04
N ARG A 111 -6.08 -12.57 6.28
CA ARG A 111 -6.04 -12.59 4.82
C ARG A 111 -4.66 -12.92 4.23
N PHE A 112 -3.59 -12.52 4.91
CA PHE A 112 -2.21 -12.65 4.46
C PHE A 112 -1.35 -13.37 5.50
N GLY A 113 -1.87 -14.44 6.11
CA GLY A 113 -1.19 -15.18 7.19
C GLY A 113 0.28 -15.46 6.91
N TYR A 114 0.61 -15.90 5.68
CA TYR A 114 1.96 -16.22 5.25
C TYR A 114 2.96 -15.02 5.36
N VAL A 115 2.46 -13.79 5.34
CA VAL A 115 3.29 -12.58 5.48
C VAL A 115 3.75 -12.40 6.93
N PHE A 116 2.90 -12.85 7.89
CA PHE A 116 3.12 -12.72 9.33
C PHE A 116 3.79 -13.96 9.95
N GLU A 117 3.95 -15.05 9.20
CA GLU A 117 4.63 -16.24 9.69
C GLU A 117 6.08 -15.93 10.03
N THR A 118 6.52 -16.40 11.22
CA THR A 118 7.91 -16.28 11.69
C THR A 118 8.64 -17.61 11.64
N VAL A 119 7.90 -18.71 11.61
CA VAL A 119 8.43 -20.08 11.58
C VAL A 119 7.98 -20.76 10.29
N ASN A 120 8.89 -21.47 9.63
CA ASN A 120 8.63 -22.18 8.35
C ASN A 120 8.16 -21.29 7.20
N LYS A 121 8.50 -20.00 7.25
CA LYS A 121 8.20 -19.08 6.15
C LYS A 121 8.89 -19.52 4.87
N TYR A 122 8.16 -19.59 3.75
CA TYR A 122 8.77 -19.96 2.48
C TYR A 122 9.76 -18.87 2.02
N PRO A 123 10.88 -19.25 1.35
CA PRO A 123 11.85 -18.29 0.87
C PRO A 123 11.24 -17.28 -0.10
N GLY A 124 11.45 -15.99 0.16
CA GLY A 124 10.93 -14.91 -0.68
C GLY A 124 9.51 -14.42 -0.33
N ALA A 125 8.87 -14.98 0.70
CA ALA A 125 7.64 -14.39 1.24
C ALA A 125 7.91 -12.99 1.79
N PRO A 126 6.98 -12.04 1.65
CA PRO A 126 7.11 -10.74 2.30
C PRO A 126 7.12 -10.87 3.82
N SER A 127 7.74 -9.92 4.49
CA SER A 127 7.86 -9.90 5.94
C SER A 127 7.49 -8.53 6.48
N VAL A 128 6.66 -8.52 7.52
CA VAL A 128 6.17 -7.29 8.15
C VAL A 128 6.36 -7.32 9.66
N LEU A 129 6.63 -6.16 10.23
CA LEU A 129 6.61 -5.91 11.66
C LEU A 129 5.35 -5.10 12.00
N PRO A 130 4.28 -5.73 12.52
CA PRO A 130 3.05 -5.01 12.84
C PRO A 130 3.22 -4.19 14.13
N ILE A 131 2.83 -2.93 14.07
CA ILE A 131 2.87 -1.97 15.17
C ILE A 131 1.47 -1.37 15.32
N GLU A 132 0.87 -1.58 16.48
CA GLU A 132 -0.46 -1.05 16.77
C GLU A 132 -0.41 0.45 17.01
N ILE A 133 -1.29 1.19 16.32
CA ILE A 133 -1.62 2.57 16.63
C ILE A 133 -2.76 2.55 17.64
N LYS A 134 -2.49 2.99 18.87
CA LYS A 134 -3.52 3.17 19.90
C LYS A 134 -4.13 4.55 19.80
N ASN A 135 -5.43 4.64 19.94
CA ASN A 135 -6.10 5.92 20.13
C ASN A 135 -5.90 6.32 21.60
N ASP A 136 -4.95 7.18 21.86
CA ASP A 136 -4.89 7.89 23.16
C ASP A 136 -5.98 8.98 23.13
N VAL A 137 -7.20 8.63 23.55
CA VAL A 137 -8.31 9.56 23.79
C VAL A 137 -8.54 9.65 25.29
#